data_0598c684fbb6175e44a695e645fa8341
#
_entry.id   0598c684fbb6175e44a695e645fa8341
#
_cell.length_a   1.000
_cell.length_b   1.000
_cell.length_c   1.000
_cell.angle_alpha   90.00
_cell.angle_beta   90.00
_cell.angle_gamma   90.00
#
_symmetry.space_group_name_H-M   'P 1'
#
loop_
_entity.id
_entity.type
_entity.pdbx_description
1 polymer ?
#
loop_
_entity_poly.entity_id
_entity_poly.type
_entity_poly.pdbx_seq_one_letter_code
_entity_poly.pdbx_strand_id
1 'polypeptide(L)'
;MKKRLVIASFLLILLSTISSEQSFVISKFNLKKIKIENNFLLKESDIKNLLIPFYDKNLIFLKNIEIQQALMQNSFIESFKIKKKYPSTLKIKIFEKRPIALLFDKKNKFYLSEKIDLIQFKDIPNYQNLPYIYGNKDDFKIFYNNLKKTNFPLDTIKKYILHETNRWDLETKNNKIIKLPSKNYIKSLESYLNLKNKNGFGKYELFDYRIRNQLILK
;
A
#
# COMPACT_ATOMS: atom_id res chain seq x y z
N MET A 1 56.63 21.37 32.92
CA MET A 1 56.94 20.74 31.63
C MET A 1 56.94 19.22 31.70
N LYS A 2 57.57 18.54 32.66
CA LYS A 2 57.67 17.05 32.73
C LYS A 2 56.35 16.31 32.71
N LYS A 3 55.28 16.78 33.40
CA LYS A 3 53.97 16.13 33.43
C LYS A 3 53.24 16.10 32.04
N ARG A 4 53.39 17.17 31.26
CA ARG A 4 52.80 17.26 29.89
C ARG A 4 53.48 16.32 28.92
N LEU A 5 54.81 16.14 29.05
CA LEU A 5 55.59 15.20 28.28
C LEU A 5 55.19 13.73 28.59
N VAL A 6 54.97 13.42 29.84
CA VAL A 6 54.53 12.09 30.29
C VAL A 6 53.13 11.77 29.72
N ILE A 7 52.21 12.73 29.81
CA ILE A 7 50.86 12.55 29.24
C ILE A 7 50.90 12.41 27.71
N ALA A 8 51.72 13.19 27.04
CA ALA A 8 51.90 13.09 25.58
C ALA A 8 52.48 11.71 25.18
N SER A 9 53.50 11.23 25.90
CA SER A 9 54.08 9.89 25.68
C SER A 9 53.09 8.79 25.93
N PHE A 10 52.28 8.90 26.98
CA PHE A 10 51.22 7.91 27.30
C PHE A 10 50.13 7.90 26.21
N LEU A 11 49.71 9.08 25.72
CA LEU A 11 48.76 9.17 24.58
C LEU A 11 49.36 8.60 23.30
N LEU A 12 50.64 8.80 23.04
CA LEU A 12 51.34 8.27 21.87
C LEU A 12 51.46 6.73 21.92
N ILE A 13 51.74 6.16 23.10
CA ILE A 13 51.76 4.70 23.30
C ILE A 13 50.31 4.15 23.11
N LEU A 14 49.31 4.84 23.62
CA LEU A 14 47.89 4.43 23.50
C LEU A 14 47.42 4.48 22.03
N LEU A 15 47.90 5.42 21.25
CA LEU A 15 47.66 5.53 19.81
C LEU A 15 48.45 4.46 19.00
N SER A 16 49.64 4.11 19.44
CA SER A 16 50.47 3.09 18.76
C SER A 16 50.01 1.66 19.00
N THR A 17 49.19 1.40 20.03
CA THR A 17 48.58 0.09 20.30
C THR A 17 47.34 -0.18 19.45
N ILE A 18 46.90 0.79 18.63
CA ILE A 18 45.80 0.63 17.65
C ILE A 18 46.37 -0.24 16.49
N SER A 19 46.42 -1.53 16.68
CA SER A 19 46.89 -2.49 15.69
C SER A 19 45.79 -2.81 14.66
N SER A 20 46.18 -3.38 13.51
CA SER A 20 45.31 -3.81 12.41
C SER A 20 44.19 -4.81 12.77
N GLU A 21 44.18 -5.33 13.96
CA GLU A 21 43.10 -6.21 14.48
C GLU A 21 41.75 -5.50 14.63
N GLN A 22 41.75 -4.15 14.64
CA GLN A 22 40.50 -3.38 14.69
C GLN A 22 39.63 -3.58 13.43
N SER A 23 40.22 -3.89 12.28
CA SER A 23 39.48 -4.22 11.08
C SER A 23 38.67 -5.51 11.24
N PHE A 24 39.20 -6.50 11.99
CA PHE A 24 38.51 -7.76 12.27
C PHE A 24 37.32 -7.56 13.26
N VAL A 25 37.48 -6.69 14.25
CA VAL A 25 36.39 -6.36 15.19
C VAL A 25 35.28 -5.61 14.47
N ILE A 26 35.62 -4.69 13.60
CA ILE A 26 34.64 -3.91 12.80
C ILE A 26 33.88 -4.83 11.83
N SER A 27 34.54 -5.82 11.22
CA SER A 27 33.91 -6.76 10.30
C SER A 27 32.88 -7.68 10.94
N LYS A 28 32.94 -7.91 12.26
CA LYS A 28 31.90 -8.64 13.00
C LYS A 28 30.53 -7.95 12.93
N PHE A 29 30.51 -6.63 12.73
CA PHE A 29 29.28 -5.85 12.61
C PHE A 29 28.75 -5.74 11.17
N ASN A 30 29.37 -6.43 10.21
CA ASN A 30 28.84 -6.47 8.87
C ASN A 30 27.54 -7.27 8.81
N LEU A 31 26.56 -6.76 8.06
CA LEU A 31 25.26 -7.40 7.89
C LEU A 31 25.40 -8.75 7.17
N LYS A 32 25.09 -9.82 7.88
CA LYS A 32 25.13 -11.21 7.35
C LYS A 32 23.74 -11.82 7.23
N LYS A 33 22.79 -11.36 8.04
CA LYS A 33 21.47 -11.99 8.12
C LYS A 33 20.36 -10.92 8.09
N ILE A 34 19.39 -11.10 7.20
CA ILE A 34 18.16 -10.32 7.16
C ILE A 34 17.00 -11.25 7.51
N LYS A 35 16.22 -10.87 8.52
CA LYS A 35 14.99 -11.55 8.91
C LYS A 35 13.80 -10.67 8.56
N ILE A 36 12.91 -11.17 7.71
CA ILE A 36 11.66 -10.52 7.35
C ILE A 36 10.54 -11.16 8.17
N GLU A 37 9.64 -10.33 8.66
CA GLU A 37 8.49 -10.76 9.44
C GLU A 37 7.22 -10.06 8.94
N ASN A 38 6.07 -10.74 9.12
CA ASN A 38 4.74 -10.22 8.83
C ASN A 38 4.51 -9.95 7.33
N ASN A 39 5.19 -10.72 6.47
CA ASN A 39 4.94 -10.73 5.03
C ASN A 39 3.93 -11.83 4.71
N PHE A 40 2.80 -11.45 4.09
CA PHE A 40 1.70 -12.36 3.71
C PHE A 40 1.53 -12.46 2.21
N LEU A 41 1.59 -11.32 1.51
CA LEU A 41 1.44 -11.21 0.06
C LEU A 41 2.79 -11.26 -0.66
N LEU A 42 3.79 -10.64 -0.05
CA LEU A 42 5.13 -10.58 -0.60
C LEU A 42 5.95 -11.80 -0.18
N LYS A 43 6.63 -12.39 -1.14
CA LYS A 43 7.60 -13.45 -0.83
C LYS A 43 8.79 -12.83 -0.11
N GLU A 44 9.30 -13.52 0.89
CA GLU A 44 10.50 -13.10 1.63
C GLU A 44 11.69 -12.87 0.70
N SER A 45 11.83 -13.69 -0.35
CA SER A 45 12.85 -13.53 -1.39
C SER A 45 12.76 -12.19 -2.11
N ASP A 46 11.55 -11.75 -2.47
CA ASP A 46 11.34 -10.49 -3.20
C ASP A 46 11.78 -9.29 -2.35
N ILE A 47 11.48 -9.33 -1.04
CA ILE A 47 11.89 -8.29 -0.09
C ILE A 47 13.41 -8.32 0.12
N LYS A 48 14.00 -9.52 0.28
CA LYS A 48 15.45 -9.67 0.45
C LYS A 48 16.24 -9.20 -0.76
N ASN A 49 15.71 -9.40 -1.97
CA ASN A 49 16.33 -8.93 -3.21
C ASN A 49 16.50 -7.41 -3.23
N LEU A 50 15.55 -6.64 -2.69
CA LEU A 50 15.68 -5.19 -2.54
C LEU A 50 16.80 -4.78 -1.57
N LEU A 51 17.19 -5.71 -0.71
CA LEU A 51 18.14 -5.46 0.37
C LEU A 51 19.53 -6.05 0.08
N ILE A 52 19.74 -6.70 -1.06
CA ILE A 52 21.03 -7.24 -1.47
C ILE A 52 22.17 -6.24 -1.34
N PRO A 53 22.02 -4.96 -1.75
CA PRO A 53 23.10 -3.97 -1.68
C PRO A 53 23.59 -3.64 -0.26
N PHE A 54 22.88 -4.11 0.77
CA PHE A 54 23.23 -3.85 2.18
C PHE A 54 23.98 -4.98 2.86
N TYR A 55 24.04 -6.16 2.25
CA TYR A 55 24.89 -7.23 2.77
C TYR A 55 26.33 -6.78 2.81
N ASP A 56 27.06 -7.26 3.81
CA ASP A 56 28.44 -6.92 4.13
C ASP A 56 28.72 -5.45 4.48
N LYS A 57 27.71 -4.55 4.42
CA LYS A 57 27.82 -3.21 4.99
C LYS A 57 27.80 -3.28 6.51
N ASN A 58 28.59 -2.42 7.14
CA ASN A 58 28.63 -2.35 8.60
C ASN A 58 27.28 -1.87 9.16
N LEU A 59 26.67 -2.70 10.00
CA LEU A 59 25.33 -2.48 10.55
C LEU A 59 25.26 -1.24 11.47
N ILE A 60 26.37 -0.85 12.08
CA ILE A 60 26.42 0.33 12.96
C ILE A 60 26.21 1.60 12.13
N PHE A 61 26.91 1.69 11.01
CA PHE A 61 26.89 2.88 10.13
C PHE A 61 25.77 2.87 9.10
N LEU A 62 25.11 1.72 8.88
CA LEU A 62 24.01 1.60 7.94
C LEU A 62 22.84 2.47 8.35
N LYS A 63 22.48 3.43 7.52
CA LYS A 63 21.40 4.38 7.79
C LYS A 63 20.03 3.77 7.49
N ASN A 64 19.05 3.98 8.37
CA ASN A 64 17.70 3.48 8.16
C ASN A 64 17.04 4.05 6.91
N ILE A 65 17.39 5.28 6.52
CA ILE A 65 16.84 5.92 5.30
C ILE A 65 17.20 5.17 4.02
N GLU A 66 18.41 4.59 3.95
CA GLU A 66 18.83 3.80 2.79
C GLU A 66 17.98 2.52 2.65
N ILE A 67 17.75 1.85 3.77
CA ILE A 67 16.88 0.65 3.82
C ILE A 67 15.44 1.03 3.46
N GLN A 68 14.96 2.17 3.96
CA GLN A 68 13.64 2.70 3.65
C GLN A 68 13.48 2.93 2.15
N GLN A 69 14.41 3.62 1.52
CA GLN A 69 14.36 3.88 0.07
C GLN A 69 14.31 2.60 -0.75
N ALA A 70 15.07 1.58 -0.35
CA ALA A 70 15.04 0.29 -1.02
C ALA A 70 13.69 -0.43 -0.85
N LEU A 71 13.17 -0.50 0.37
CA LEU A 71 11.90 -1.17 0.65
C LEU A 71 10.71 -0.50 -0.03
N MET A 72 10.69 0.84 -0.09
CA MET A 72 9.59 1.61 -0.71
C MET A 72 9.56 1.51 -2.24
N GLN A 73 10.54 0.87 -2.88
CA GLN A 73 10.45 0.50 -4.30
C GLN A 73 9.37 -0.54 -4.56
N ASN A 74 8.98 -1.32 -3.55
CA ASN A 74 7.87 -2.25 -3.69
C ASN A 74 6.55 -1.57 -3.29
N SER A 75 5.67 -1.39 -4.27
CA SER A 75 4.39 -0.69 -4.11
C SER A 75 3.41 -1.37 -3.12
N PHE A 76 3.60 -2.65 -2.80
CA PHE A 76 2.80 -3.37 -1.80
C PHE A 76 3.19 -3.01 -0.37
N ILE A 77 4.37 -2.45 -0.12
CA ILE A 77 4.79 -2.09 1.23
C ILE A 77 4.09 -0.78 1.62
N GLU A 78 3.32 -0.81 2.70
CA GLU A 78 2.70 0.36 3.30
C GLU A 78 3.64 1.04 4.30
N SER A 79 4.21 0.24 5.19
CA SER A 79 5.15 0.70 6.21
C SER A 79 5.99 -0.48 6.71
N PHE A 80 7.00 -0.18 7.51
CA PHE A 80 7.88 -1.20 8.09
C PHE A 80 8.49 -0.70 9.39
N LYS A 81 8.99 -1.66 10.20
CA LYS A 81 9.78 -1.40 11.38
C LYS A 81 11.13 -2.07 11.24
N ILE A 82 12.21 -1.32 11.43
CA ILE A 82 13.58 -1.81 11.34
C ILE A 82 14.14 -1.97 12.75
N LYS A 83 14.76 -3.11 13.03
CA LYS A 83 15.51 -3.37 14.26
C LYS A 83 16.85 -3.98 13.94
N LYS A 84 17.93 -3.27 14.26
CA LYS A 84 19.28 -3.81 14.20
C LYS A 84 19.50 -4.75 15.39
N LYS A 85 19.86 -5.98 15.13
CA LYS A 85 20.26 -6.96 16.14
C LYS A 85 21.75 -7.25 15.96
N TYR A 86 22.55 -6.58 16.75
CA TYR A 86 24.00 -6.77 16.72
C TYR A 86 24.39 -8.21 17.06
N PRO A 87 25.53 -8.71 16.53
CA PRO A 87 26.45 -7.92 15.70
C PRO A 87 26.05 -7.80 14.23
N SER A 88 25.27 -8.73 13.62
CA SER A 88 25.23 -8.89 12.16
C SER A 88 23.83 -9.14 11.58
N THR A 89 22.76 -8.92 12.34
CA THR A 89 21.39 -9.24 11.91
C THR A 89 20.53 -7.99 11.80
N LEU A 90 19.85 -7.84 10.67
CA LEU A 90 18.80 -6.85 10.45
C LEU A 90 17.44 -7.56 10.51
N LYS A 91 16.57 -7.10 11.39
CA LYS A 91 15.18 -7.57 11.50
C LYS A 91 14.24 -6.49 10.95
N ILE A 92 13.40 -6.87 9.99
CA ILE A 92 12.45 -5.98 9.34
C ILE A 92 11.07 -6.59 9.48
N LYS A 93 10.15 -5.86 10.10
CA LYS A 93 8.74 -6.21 10.14
C LYS A 93 8.00 -5.36 9.09
N ILE A 94 7.39 -6.03 8.10
CA ILE A 94 6.67 -5.40 6.99
C ILE A 94 5.20 -5.24 7.36
N PHE A 95 4.57 -4.17 6.88
CA PHE A 95 3.13 -3.99 6.83
C PHE A 95 2.74 -3.76 5.39
N GLU A 96 1.92 -4.66 4.86
CA GLU A 96 1.55 -4.68 3.45
C GLU A 96 0.26 -3.91 3.21
N LYS A 97 0.18 -3.22 2.07
CA LYS A 97 -1.06 -2.61 1.58
C LYS A 97 -2.02 -3.72 1.20
N ARG A 98 -3.27 -3.56 1.60
CA ARG A 98 -4.34 -4.47 1.24
C ARG A 98 -5.07 -3.96 -0.01
N PRO A 99 -5.04 -4.71 -1.12
CA PRO A 99 -5.84 -4.39 -2.30
C PRO A 99 -7.34 -4.49 -2.01
N ILE A 100 -8.11 -3.50 -2.47
CA ILE A 100 -9.58 -3.46 -2.35
C ILE A 100 -10.30 -3.42 -3.69
N ALA A 101 -9.61 -3.04 -4.76
CA ALA A 101 -10.16 -2.95 -6.10
C ALA A 101 -9.06 -3.06 -7.16
N LEU A 102 -9.46 -3.39 -8.40
CA LEU A 102 -8.62 -3.39 -9.57
C LEU A 102 -8.98 -2.20 -10.46
N LEU A 103 -8.08 -1.24 -10.58
CA LEU A 103 -8.23 -0.04 -11.40
C LEU A 103 -7.72 -0.31 -12.82
N PHE A 104 -8.56 0.00 -13.81
CA PHE A 104 -8.21 0.10 -15.21
C PHE A 104 -8.12 1.56 -15.61
N ASP A 105 -6.91 2.05 -15.77
CA ASP A 105 -6.63 3.40 -16.25
C ASP A 105 -6.01 3.30 -17.65
N LYS A 106 -6.81 3.60 -18.66
CA LYS A 106 -6.44 3.44 -20.09
C LYS A 106 -5.97 2.01 -20.38
N LYS A 107 -4.67 1.83 -20.63
CA LYS A 107 -4.06 0.52 -20.92
C LYS A 107 -3.43 -0.16 -19.70
N ASN A 108 -3.37 0.54 -18.57
CA ASN A 108 -2.68 0.07 -17.38
C ASN A 108 -3.65 -0.52 -16.35
N LYS A 109 -3.16 -1.54 -15.64
CA LYS A 109 -3.87 -2.15 -14.52
C LYS A 109 -3.10 -1.88 -13.24
N PHE A 110 -3.83 -1.49 -12.18
CA PHE A 110 -3.28 -1.30 -10.85
C PHE A 110 -4.25 -1.88 -9.82
N TYR A 111 -3.75 -2.35 -8.71
CA TYR A 111 -4.60 -2.46 -7.54
C TYR A 111 -4.70 -1.10 -6.85
N LEU A 112 -5.83 -0.87 -6.17
CA LEU A 112 -5.98 0.22 -5.21
C LEU A 112 -5.99 -0.33 -3.80
N SER A 113 -5.24 0.31 -2.91
CA SER A 113 -5.25 0.00 -1.48
C SER A 113 -6.49 0.57 -0.79
N GLU A 114 -6.71 0.22 0.48
CA GLU A 114 -7.76 0.83 1.33
C GLU A 114 -7.64 2.36 1.45
N LYS A 115 -6.40 2.89 1.30
CA LYS A 115 -6.11 4.34 1.28
C LYS A 115 -6.18 4.96 -0.11
N ILE A 116 -6.59 4.17 -1.10
CA ILE A 116 -6.65 4.54 -2.52
C ILE A 116 -5.25 4.86 -3.10
N ASP A 117 -4.21 4.20 -2.59
CA ASP A 117 -2.90 4.25 -3.19
C ASP A 117 -2.80 3.24 -4.34
N LEU A 118 -2.06 3.62 -5.39
CA LEU A 118 -1.75 2.69 -6.47
C LEU A 118 -0.77 1.61 -6.00
N ILE A 119 -1.09 0.38 -6.34
CA ILE A 119 -0.22 -0.77 -6.16
C ILE A 119 -0.02 -1.38 -7.54
N GLN A 120 1.23 -1.63 -7.92
CA GLN A 120 1.55 -2.25 -9.20
C GLN A 120 0.82 -3.60 -9.34
N PHE A 121 0.19 -3.81 -10.48
CA PHE A 121 -0.53 -5.06 -10.73
C PHE A 121 0.44 -6.24 -10.78
N LYS A 122 0.10 -7.27 -10.02
CA LYS A 122 0.71 -8.60 -10.07
C LYS A 122 -0.42 -9.61 -9.93
N ASP A 123 -0.43 -10.65 -10.73
CA ASP A 123 -1.48 -11.66 -10.61
C ASP A 123 -1.35 -12.39 -9.28
N ILE A 124 -2.34 -12.19 -8.41
CA ILE A 124 -2.42 -12.80 -7.09
C ILE A 124 -3.75 -13.53 -6.99
N PRO A 125 -3.76 -14.86 -6.86
CA PRO A 125 -4.98 -15.68 -6.89
C PRO A 125 -6.08 -15.21 -5.93
N ASN A 126 -5.71 -14.73 -4.74
CA ASN A 126 -6.66 -14.29 -3.72
C ASN A 126 -7.39 -12.97 -4.04
N TYR A 127 -6.98 -12.25 -5.10
CA TYR A 127 -7.53 -10.93 -5.47
C TYR A 127 -8.27 -10.91 -6.81
N GLN A 128 -8.60 -12.08 -7.36
CA GLN A 128 -9.33 -12.19 -8.63
C GLN A 128 -10.79 -11.69 -8.53
N ASN A 129 -11.38 -11.71 -7.33
CA ASN A 129 -12.77 -11.31 -7.08
C ASN A 129 -12.93 -9.87 -6.59
N LEU A 130 -11.88 -9.04 -6.72
CA LEU A 130 -11.98 -7.63 -6.39
C LEU A 130 -12.87 -6.88 -7.38
N PRO A 131 -13.58 -5.83 -6.93
CA PRO A 131 -14.33 -4.98 -7.85
C PRO A 131 -13.41 -4.29 -8.85
N TYR A 132 -13.93 -4.11 -10.07
CA TYR A 132 -13.24 -3.40 -11.15
C TYR A 132 -13.61 -1.94 -11.14
N ILE A 133 -12.64 -1.07 -11.40
CA ILE A 133 -12.83 0.37 -11.55
C ILE A 133 -12.37 0.74 -12.95
N TYR A 134 -13.29 1.29 -13.74
CA TYR A 134 -13.01 1.90 -15.04
C TYR A 134 -13.07 3.41 -14.86
N GLY A 135 -11.91 4.07 -14.83
CA GLY A 135 -11.79 5.50 -14.55
C GLY A 135 -10.40 5.87 -14.06
N ASN A 136 -10.30 6.98 -13.35
CA ASN A 136 -9.04 7.40 -12.74
C ASN A 136 -9.08 7.36 -11.21
N LYS A 137 -7.91 7.35 -10.60
CA LYS A 137 -7.74 7.22 -9.15
C LYS A 137 -8.38 8.35 -8.36
N ASP A 138 -8.23 9.60 -8.83
CA ASP A 138 -8.60 10.78 -8.04
C ASP A 138 -10.12 10.95 -7.98
N ASP A 139 -10.82 10.79 -9.09
CA ASP A 139 -12.27 10.77 -9.12
C ASP A 139 -12.84 9.61 -8.33
N PHE A 140 -12.21 8.42 -8.43
CA PHE A 140 -12.62 7.27 -7.61
C PHE A 140 -12.46 7.54 -6.13
N LYS A 141 -11.39 8.20 -5.69
CA LYS A 141 -11.15 8.53 -4.28
C LYS A 141 -12.29 9.38 -3.71
N ILE A 142 -12.71 10.39 -4.46
CA ILE A 142 -13.83 11.27 -4.07
C ILE A 142 -15.13 10.46 -3.99
N PHE A 143 -15.42 9.70 -5.03
CA PHE A 143 -16.62 8.89 -5.12
C PHE A 143 -16.70 7.84 -4.03
N TYR A 144 -15.61 7.09 -3.82
CA TYR A 144 -15.52 6.05 -2.81
C TYR A 144 -15.71 6.57 -1.38
N ASN A 145 -15.15 7.76 -1.09
CA ASN A 145 -15.37 8.41 0.21
C ASN A 145 -16.83 8.84 0.41
N ASN A 146 -17.51 9.26 -0.66
CA ASN A 146 -18.94 9.61 -0.60
C ASN A 146 -19.80 8.35 -0.40
N LEU A 147 -19.46 7.23 -1.06
CA LEU A 147 -20.13 5.96 -0.82
C LEU A 147 -20.00 5.51 0.65
N LYS A 148 -18.81 5.66 1.24
CA LYS A 148 -18.60 5.38 2.67
C LYS A 148 -19.46 6.25 3.58
N LYS A 149 -19.58 7.55 3.27
CA LYS A 149 -20.40 8.48 4.07
C LYS A 149 -21.89 8.13 4.04
N THR A 150 -22.38 7.58 2.94
CA THR A 150 -23.78 7.12 2.81
C THR A 150 -24.00 5.70 3.34
N ASN A 151 -22.97 5.08 3.93
CA ASN A 151 -23.00 3.68 4.35
C ASN A 151 -23.43 2.72 3.23
N PHE A 152 -23.02 3.04 1.99
CA PHE A 152 -23.33 2.17 0.86
C PHE A 152 -22.60 0.83 1.00
N PRO A 153 -23.25 -0.32 0.76
CA PRO A 153 -22.66 -1.66 0.92
C PRO A 153 -21.63 -1.93 -0.18
N LEU A 154 -20.37 -1.49 0.03
CA LEU A 154 -19.27 -1.53 -0.93
C LEU A 154 -18.92 -2.96 -1.36
N ASP A 155 -19.11 -3.92 -0.48
CA ASP A 155 -18.88 -5.36 -0.70
C ASP A 155 -19.81 -5.96 -1.75
N THR A 156 -20.94 -5.30 -2.04
CA THR A 156 -21.90 -5.73 -3.06
C THR A 156 -21.55 -5.26 -4.47
N ILE A 157 -20.60 -4.34 -4.62
CA ILE A 157 -20.26 -3.78 -5.93
C ILE A 157 -19.27 -4.69 -6.65
N LYS A 158 -19.54 -4.92 -7.94
CA LYS A 158 -18.70 -5.66 -8.88
C LYS A 158 -17.91 -4.72 -9.79
N LYS A 159 -18.54 -3.60 -10.23
CA LYS A 159 -17.87 -2.63 -11.09
C LYS A 159 -18.27 -1.19 -10.74
N TYR A 160 -17.30 -0.31 -10.88
CA TYR A 160 -17.44 1.15 -10.85
C TYR A 160 -17.03 1.66 -12.22
N ILE A 161 -17.90 2.40 -12.90
CA ILE A 161 -17.67 2.87 -14.27
C ILE A 161 -17.82 4.39 -14.28
N LEU A 162 -16.72 5.10 -14.52
CA LEU A 162 -16.70 6.55 -14.74
C LEU A 162 -16.89 6.81 -16.24
N HIS A 163 -17.89 7.61 -16.56
CA HIS A 163 -18.15 8.08 -17.92
C HIS A 163 -17.49 9.45 -18.17
N GLU A 164 -17.26 9.79 -19.43
CA GLU A 164 -16.68 11.09 -19.84
C GLU A 164 -17.49 12.31 -19.34
N THR A 165 -18.78 12.12 -19.07
CA THR A 165 -19.66 13.12 -18.49
C THR A 165 -19.51 13.29 -16.98
N ASN A 166 -18.45 12.76 -16.38
CA ASN A 166 -18.17 12.76 -14.94
C ASN A 166 -19.32 12.18 -14.10
N ARG A 167 -19.97 11.15 -14.59
CA ARG A 167 -20.97 10.39 -13.86
C ARG A 167 -20.49 8.96 -13.61
N TRP A 168 -20.96 8.39 -12.52
CA TRP A 168 -20.65 7.01 -12.15
C TRP A 168 -21.85 6.10 -12.41
N ASP A 169 -21.58 4.94 -12.98
CA ASP A 169 -22.47 3.80 -12.98
C ASP A 169 -21.89 2.72 -12.06
N LEU A 170 -22.76 2.04 -11.33
CA LEU A 170 -22.38 0.92 -10.46
C LEU A 170 -23.03 -0.36 -10.99
N GLU A 171 -22.24 -1.42 -11.07
CA GLU A 171 -22.74 -2.78 -11.30
C GLU A 171 -22.55 -3.59 -10.03
N THR A 172 -23.60 -4.18 -9.52
CA THR A 172 -23.55 -5.02 -8.33
C THR A 172 -23.24 -6.47 -8.66
N LYS A 173 -22.80 -7.25 -7.68
CA LYS A 173 -22.59 -8.71 -7.82
C LYS A 173 -23.86 -9.46 -8.21
N ASN A 174 -25.04 -8.92 -7.88
CA ASN A 174 -26.34 -9.46 -8.26
C ASN A 174 -26.86 -8.89 -9.59
N ASN A 175 -25.94 -8.41 -10.46
CA ASN A 175 -26.20 -7.87 -11.80
C ASN A 175 -27.14 -6.67 -11.84
N LYS A 176 -27.37 -5.97 -10.73
CA LYS A 176 -28.12 -4.72 -10.71
C LYS A 176 -27.23 -3.57 -11.18
N ILE A 177 -27.79 -2.71 -12.03
CA ILE A 177 -27.10 -1.56 -12.57
C ILE A 177 -27.71 -0.29 -11.98
N ILE A 178 -26.90 0.57 -11.40
CA ILE A 178 -27.29 1.85 -10.81
C ILE A 178 -26.60 2.96 -11.61
N LYS A 179 -27.37 3.70 -12.40
CA LYS A 179 -26.87 4.84 -13.18
C LYS A 179 -27.10 6.13 -12.43
N LEU A 180 -26.01 6.79 -12.06
CA LEU A 180 -26.04 7.98 -11.24
C LEU A 180 -25.96 9.26 -12.09
N PRO A 181 -26.57 10.39 -11.66
CA PRO A 181 -26.35 11.69 -12.29
C PRO A 181 -24.93 12.20 -12.00
N SER A 182 -24.40 13.10 -12.82
CA SER A 182 -23.10 13.74 -12.60
C SER A 182 -23.06 14.65 -11.36
N LYS A 183 -24.21 15.22 -10.98
CA LYS A 183 -24.35 16.09 -9.79
C LYS A 183 -25.40 15.53 -8.84
N ASN A 184 -25.22 15.79 -7.53
CA ASN A 184 -26.17 15.40 -6.48
C ASN A 184 -26.45 13.88 -6.38
N TYR A 185 -25.54 13.04 -6.86
CA TYR A 185 -25.70 11.58 -6.87
C TYR A 185 -25.82 10.96 -5.47
N ILE A 186 -25.44 11.68 -4.42
CA ILE A 186 -25.59 11.20 -3.02
C ILE A 186 -27.07 10.94 -2.71
N LYS A 187 -27.96 11.86 -3.08
CA LYS A 187 -29.42 11.67 -2.91
C LYS A 187 -29.94 10.45 -3.67
N SER A 188 -29.38 10.18 -4.84
CA SER A 188 -29.73 8.99 -5.64
C SER A 188 -29.28 7.70 -4.96
N LEU A 189 -28.09 7.70 -4.35
CA LEU A 189 -27.59 6.55 -3.57
C LEU A 189 -28.46 6.29 -2.35
N GLU A 190 -28.85 7.33 -1.60
CA GLU A 190 -29.75 7.23 -0.46
C GLU A 190 -31.12 6.71 -0.89
N SER A 191 -31.67 7.23 -2.01
CA SER A 191 -32.91 6.74 -2.60
C SER A 191 -32.81 5.26 -2.96
N TYR A 192 -31.73 4.83 -3.61
CA TYR A 192 -31.51 3.42 -3.93
C TYR A 192 -31.48 2.53 -2.67
N LEU A 193 -30.77 2.95 -1.63
CA LEU A 193 -30.68 2.21 -0.38
C LEU A 193 -32.05 2.06 0.28
N ASN A 194 -32.86 3.11 0.28
CA ASN A 194 -34.22 3.10 0.82
C ASN A 194 -35.17 2.18 0.01
N LEU A 195 -34.98 2.11 -1.32
CA LEU A 195 -35.79 1.30 -2.21
C LEU A 195 -35.39 -0.18 -2.21
N LYS A 196 -34.08 -0.47 -2.11
CA LYS A 196 -33.53 -1.83 -2.16
C LYS A 196 -34.23 -2.80 -1.23
N ASN A 197 -34.66 -2.32 -0.05
CA ASN A 197 -35.27 -3.14 1.00
C ASN A 197 -36.81 -3.17 0.94
N LYS A 198 -37.43 -2.45 -0.01
CA LYS A 198 -38.89 -2.45 -0.14
C LYS A 198 -39.38 -3.62 -1.00
N ASN A 199 -40.49 -4.20 -0.62
CA ASN A 199 -41.13 -5.25 -1.40
C ASN A 199 -41.46 -4.78 -2.83
N GLY A 200 -41.15 -5.62 -3.81
CA GLY A 200 -41.39 -5.35 -5.23
C GLY A 200 -40.22 -4.71 -5.99
N PHE A 201 -39.22 -4.15 -5.33
CA PHE A 201 -38.03 -3.57 -6.01
C PHE A 201 -36.95 -4.60 -6.37
N GLY A 202 -36.98 -5.76 -5.77
CA GLY A 202 -36.04 -6.83 -6.04
C GLY A 202 -36.01 -7.35 -7.48
N LYS A 203 -37.14 -7.22 -8.20
CA LYS A 203 -37.32 -7.68 -9.58
C LYS A 203 -36.61 -6.81 -10.64
N TYR A 204 -36.33 -5.54 -10.33
CA TYR A 204 -35.69 -4.62 -11.27
C TYR A 204 -34.17 -4.81 -11.28
N GLU A 205 -33.59 -4.77 -12.47
CA GLU A 205 -32.15 -4.88 -12.69
C GLU A 205 -31.50 -3.52 -12.95
N LEU A 206 -32.26 -2.55 -13.47
CA LEU A 206 -31.77 -1.20 -13.77
C LEU A 206 -32.46 -0.16 -12.89
N PHE A 207 -31.63 0.68 -12.25
CA PHE A 207 -32.03 1.85 -11.47
C PHE A 207 -31.36 3.09 -12.08
N ASP A 208 -32.08 3.83 -12.91
CA ASP A 208 -31.54 4.97 -13.63
C ASP A 208 -31.99 6.29 -13.02
N TYR A 209 -31.08 7.00 -12.39
CA TYR A 209 -31.26 8.29 -11.71
C TYR A 209 -30.72 9.48 -12.53
N ARG A 210 -30.39 9.30 -13.80
CA ARG A 210 -29.75 10.35 -14.62
C ARG A 210 -30.68 11.55 -14.88
N ILE A 211 -31.96 11.30 -14.90
CA ILE A 211 -32.97 12.38 -15.12
C ILE A 211 -33.35 12.95 -13.75
N ARG A 212 -33.28 14.27 -13.63
CA ARG A 212 -33.59 14.95 -12.36
C ARG A 212 -35.01 14.63 -11.89
N ASN A 213 -35.14 14.28 -10.62
CA ASN A 213 -36.39 13.94 -9.95
C ASN A 213 -37.16 12.74 -10.56
N GLN A 214 -36.51 11.91 -11.36
CA GLN A 214 -37.10 10.72 -11.95
C GLN A 214 -36.23 9.50 -11.66
N LEU A 215 -36.88 8.36 -11.44
CA LEU A 215 -36.25 7.05 -11.39
C LEU A 215 -36.88 6.16 -12.44
N ILE A 216 -36.07 5.69 -13.37
CA ILE A 216 -36.49 4.71 -14.37
C ILE A 216 -36.05 3.33 -13.88
N LEU A 217 -36.98 2.41 -13.84
CA LEU A 217 -36.78 1.02 -13.44
C LEU A 217 -36.99 0.12 -14.66
N LYS A 218 -36.10 -0.88 -14.81
CA LYS A 218 -36.24 -1.94 -15.82
C LYS A 218 -35.84 -3.28 -15.22
#